data_f0ca2fab1309d78b627eb13ecd5049c2
#
_entry.id   f0ca2fab1309d78b627eb13ecd5049c2
#
_cell.length_a   1.000
_cell.length_b   1.000
_cell.length_c   1.000
_cell.angle_alpha   90.00
_cell.angle_beta   90.00
_cell.angle_gamma   90.00
#
_symmetry.space_group_name_H-M   'P 1'
#
loop_
_entity.id
_entity.type
_entity.pdbx_description
1 polymer ?
#
loop_
_entity_poly.entity_id
_entity_poly.type
_entity_poly.pdbx_seq_one_letter_code
_entity_poly.pdbx_strand_id
1 'polypeptide(L)'
;MASGFTSPNVVKVDGVWQIEGKPREDFQILSIHHPANLPGKTILISLITMPPHGGTPSHRHGGATAIAIPISGATVNQMNGNPPQTYGPGDFWYEAPGCHHQRSENVEGGGEAKFFAVLIVDDETVEGGNWGNVLVLDKEVEAGEKVASK
;
A
#
# COMPACT_ATOMS: atom_id res chain seq x y z
N MET A 1 14.68 17.47 -14.77
CA MET A 1 13.58 16.73 -15.40
C MET A 1 12.75 16.00 -14.36
N ALA A 2 11.46 16.00 -14.52
CA ALA A 2 10.63 15.25 -13.62
C ALA A 2 10.99 13.75 -13.66
N SER A 3 10.77 13.07 -12.56
CA SER A 3 11.07 11.64 -12.42
C SER A 3 10.31 10.74 -13.39
N GLY A 4 9.42 11.31 -14.18
CA GLY A 4 8.54 10.54 -15.05
C GLY A 4 7.29 10.00 -14.37
N PHE A 5 7.16 10.20 -13.06
CA PHE A 5 5.93 9.82 -12.38
C PHE A 5 4.81 10.78 -12.77
N THR A 6 3.74 10.23 -13.31
CA THR A 6 2.53 10.97 -13.60
C THR A 6 1.43 10.36 -12.75
N SER A 7 0.75 11.18 -11.97
CA SER A 7 -0.36 10.69 -11.16
C SER A 7 -1.46 10.15 -12.07
N PRO A 8 -1.85 8.89 -11.94
CA PRO A 8 -2.94 8.33 -12.73
C PRO A 8 -4.27 8.95 -12.30
N ASN A 9 -5.28 8.82 -13.16
CA ASN A 9 -6.63 9.19 -12.78
C ASN A 9 -7.11 8.30 -11.64
N VAL A 10 -7.67 8.93 -10.62
CA VAL A 10 -8.22 8.23 -9.47
C VAL A 10 -9.71 8.52 -9.40
N VAL A 11 -10.49 7.47 -9.22
CA VAL A 11 -11.95 7.55 -9.17
C VAL A 11 -12.46 6.87 -7.91
N LYS A 12 -13.69 7.20 -7.53
CA LYS A 12 -14.30 6.55 -6.37
C LYS A 12 -15.32 5.54 -6.85
N VAL A 13 -15.13 4.28 -6.46
CA VAL A 13 -16.01 3.17 -6.84
C VAL A 13 -16.53 2.53 -5.54
N ASP A 14 -17.85 2.54 -5.37
CA ASP A 14 -18.50 2.00 -4.17
C ASP A 14 -17.91 2.55 -2.87
N GLY A 15 -17.60 3.85 -2.86
CA GLY A 15 -17.05 4.52 -1.68
C GLY A 15 -15.55 4.33 -1.47
N VAL A 16 -14.86 3.64 -2.38
CA VAL A 16 -13.42 3.35 -2.27
C VAL A 16 -12.66 4.05 -3.40
N TRP A 17 -11.60 4.75 -3.04
CA TRP A 17 -10.70 5.36 -4.02
C TRP A 17 -9.91 4.29 -4.74
N GLN A 18 -9.88 4.34 -6.07
CA GLN A 18 -9.06 3.43 -6.86
C GLN A 18 -8.49 4.16 -8.09
N ILE A 19 -7.39 3.65 -8.60
CA ILE A 19 -6.88 4.06 -9.91
C ILE A 19 -7.89 3.57 -10.94
N GLU A 20 -8.25 4.43 -11.90
CA GLU A 20 -9.22 4.08 -12.92
C GLU A 20 -8.85 2.76 -13.61
N GLY A 21 -9.79 1.81 -13.61
CA GLY A 21 -9.57 0.48 -14.17
C GLY A 21 -8.74 -0.47 -13.33
N LYS A 22 -8.34 -0.08 -12.11
CA LYS A 22 -7.51 -0.91 -11.25
C LYS A 22 -8.21 -1.16 -9.91
N PRO A 23 -8.83 -2.34 -9.74
CA PRO A 23 -9.46 -2.67 -8.46
C PRO A 23 -8.45 -2.67 -7.33
N ARG A 24 -8.91 -2.29 -6.14
CA ARG A 24 -8.07 -2.21 -4.95
C ARG A 24 -7.69 -3.58 -4.43
N GLU A 25 -6.60 -3.59 -3.69
CA GLU A 25 -6.14 -4.76 -2.97
C GLU A 25 -7.10 -5.16 -1.85
N ASP A 26 -7.06 -6.42 -1.47
CA ASP A 26 -7.66 -6.91 -0.23
C ASP A 26 -6.58 -6.90 0.87
N PHE A 27 -6.94 -6.41 2.04
CA PHE A 27 -6.06 -6.30 3.19
C PHE A 27 -6.64 -7.10 4.34
N GLN A 28 -5.91 -8.14 4.78
CA GLN A 28 -6.35 -8.99 5.88
C GLN A 28 -5.29 -9.02 6.98
N ILE A 29 -5.65 -8.63 8.19
CA ILE A 29 -4.76 -8.71 9.34
C ILE A 29 -4.79 -10.15 9.86
N LEU A 30 -3.61 -10.79 9.90
CA LEU A 30 -3.47 -12.17 10.36
C LEU A 30 -3.15 -12.24 11.84
N SER A 31 -2.29 -11.33 12.34
CA SER A 31 -1.93 -11.29 13.76
C SER A 31 -1.42 -9.92 14.16
N ILE A 32 -1.51 -9.63 15.45
CA ILE A 32 -1.13 -8.35 16.05
C ILE A 32 -0.23 -8.67 17.24
N HIS A 33 0.90 -7.95 17.35
CA HIS A 33 1.87 -8.19 18.41
C HIS A 33 2.35 -6.89 19.04
N HIS A 34 2.66 -6.95 20.34
CA HIS A 34 3.22 -5.84 21.12
C HIS A 34 4.48 -6.35 21.84
N PRO A 35 5.62 -6.53 21.11
CA PRO A 35 6.82 -7.10 21.71
C PRO A 35 7.40 -6.18 22.78
N ALA A 36 7.87 -6.78 23.89
CA ALA A 36 8.44 -6.01 24.99
C ALA A 36 9.71 -5.25 24.60
N ASN A 37 10.44 -5.73 23.60
CA ASN A 37 11.65 -5.07 23.12
C ASN A 37 11.38 -3.99 22.06
N LEU A 38 10.12 -3.73 21.75
CA LEU A 38 9.69 -2.62 20.90
C LEU A 38 8.59 -1.84 21.64
N PRO A 39 8.94 -1.17 22.75
CA PRO A 39 7.92 -0.45 23.53
C PRO A 39 7.27 0.65 22.71
N GLY A 40 5.94 0.79 22.87
CA GLY A 40 5.17 1.79 22.15
C GLY A 40 4.86 1.45 20.69
N LYS A 41 5.21 0.24 20.23
CA LYS A 41 5.00 -0.19 18.86
C LYS A 41 4.04 -1.37 18.76
N THR A 42 3.29 -1.39 17.69
CA THR A 42 2.44 -2.51 17.32
C THR A 42 2.96 -3.12 16.03
N ILE A 43 3.08 -4.44 16.00
CA ILE A 43 3.41 -5.16 14.76
C ILE A 43 2.13 -5.78 14.21
N LEU A 44 1.82 -5.46 12.95
CA LEU A 44 0.72 -6.08 12.22
C LEU A 44 1.30 -7.01 11.18
N ILE A 45 0.90 -8.28 11.23
CA ILE A 45 1.20 -9.22 10.16
C ILE A 45 -0.05 -9.29 9.30
N SER A 46 0.06 -8.87 8.05
CA SER A 46 -1.09 -8.81 7.14
C SER A 46 -0.82 -9.56 5.85
N LEU A 47 -1.89 -10.01 5.22
CA LEU A 47 -1.87 -10.61 3.90
C LEU A 47 -2.54 -9.63 2.94
N ILE A 48 -1.81 -9.25 1.90
CA ILE A 48 -2.32 -8.40 0.84
C ILE A 48 -2.57 -9.28 -0.38
N THR A 49 -3.76 -9.16 -0.94
CA THR A 49 -4.11 -9.85 -2.18
C THR A 49 -4.43 -8.79 -3.22
N MET A 50 -3.62 -8.73 -4.26
CA MET A 50 -3.80 -7.79 -5.37
C MET A 50 -4.50 -8.54 -6.49
N PRO A 51 -5.73 -8.14 -6.85
CA PRO A 51 -6.44 -8.83 -7.94
C PRO A 51 -5.77 -8.58 -9.29
N PRO A 52 -6.11 -9.37 -10.32
CA PRO A 52 -5.66 -9.07 -11.67
C PRO A 52 -6.02 -7.64 -12.04
N HIS A 53 -5.11 -6.93 -12.71
CA HIS A 53 -5.23 -5.51 -13.07
C HIS A 53 -5.34 -4.57 -11.87
N GLY A 54 -5.13 -5.07 -10.65
CA GLY A 54 -5.29 -4.30 -9.44
C GLY A 54 -4.18 -3.29 -9.19
N GLY A 55 -4.48 -2.31 -8.36
CA GLY A 55 -3.50 -1.31 -7.93
C GLY A 55 -4.01 -0.52 -6.73
N THR A 56 -3.05 0.01 -5.98
CA THR A 56 -3.34 0.90 -4.85
C THR A 56 -2.92 2.31 -5.25
N PRO A 57 -3.78 3.32 -5.06
CA PRO A 57 -3.36 4.70 -5.31
C PRO A 57 -2.16 5.09 -4.47
N SER A 58 -1.43 6.11 -4.90
CA SER A 58 -0.26 6.63 -4.21
C SER A 58 -0.58 6.94 -2.74
N HIS A 59 0.29 6.49 -1.83
CA HIS A 59 -0.01 6.52 -0.40
C HIS A 59 1.25 6.50 0.46
N ARG A 60 1.01 6.66 1.76
CA ARG A 60 1.98 6.43 2.84
C ARG A 60 1.34 5.51 3.87
N HIS A 61 2.12 5.07 4.84
CA HIS A 61 1.67 4.06 5.81
C HIS A 61 1.49 4.61 7.23
N GLY A 62 1.15 5.90 7.37
CA GLY A 62 0.87 6.48 8.69
C GLY A 62 2.07 6.46 9.63
N GLY A 63 3.27 6.59 9.10
CA GLY A 63 4.50 6.53 9.89
C GLY A 63 5.00 5.12 10.18
N ALA A 64 4.33 4.10 9.69
CA ALA A 64 4.75 2.71 9.90
C ALA A 64 5.98 2.37 9.06
N THR A 65 6.83 1.50 9.61
CA THR A 65 7.78 0.72 8.82
C THR A 65 7.01 -0.42 8.17
N ALA A 66 7.26 -0.68 6.89
CA ALA A 66 6.65 -1.81 6.20
C ALA A 66 7.72 -2.70 5.58
N ILE A 67 7.56 -4.01 5.77
CA ILE A 67 8.37 -5.03 5.11
C ILE A 67 7.41 -5.92 4.34
N ALA A 68 7.59 -5.98 3.02
CA ALA A 68 6.71 -6.77 2.17
C ALA A 68 7.46 -7.99 1.64
N ILE A 69 6.79 -9.13 1.71
CA ILE A 69 7.38 -10.43 1.34
C ILE A 69 6.43 -11.11 0.36
N PRO A 70 6.71 -11.06 -0.95
CA PRO A 70 5.87 -11.72 -1.95
C PRO A 70 5.78 -13.23 -1.74
N ILE A 71 4.59 -13.77 -1.96
CA ILE A 71 4.28 -15.19 -1.82
C ILE A 71 3.96 -15.81 -3.17
N SER A 72 3.12 -15.13 -3.96
CA SER A 72 2.72 -15.62 -5.28
C SER A 72 2.43 -14.44 -6.20
N GLY A 73 2.62 -14.65 -7.49
CA GLY A 73 2.49 -13.58 -8.46
C GLY A 73 3.61 -12.55 -8.31
N ALA A 74 3.45 -11.40 -8.93
CA ALA A 74 4.43 -10.31 -8.84
C ALA A 74 3.72 -8.96 -8.87
N THR A 75 4.34 -7.96 -8.26
CA THR A 75 3.81 -6.59 -8.26
C THR A 75 4.89 -5.61 -8.69
N VAL A 76 4.47 -4.52 -9.33
CA VAL A 76 5.34 -3.41 -9.72
C VAL A 76 5.21 -2.33 -8.65
N ASN A 77 6.34 -1.91 -8.13
CA ASN A 77 6.38 -0.93 -7.03
C ASN A 77 7.33 0.21 -7.35
N GLN A 78 6.91 1.41 -7.02
CA GLN A 78 7.74 2.61 -7.13
C GLN A 78 7.63 3.38 -5.83
N MET A 79 8.78 3.72 -5.25
CA MET A 79 8.85 4.38 -3.95
C MET A 79 9.80 5.56 -4.02
N ASN A 80 9.39 6.68 -3.41
CA ASN A 80 10.23 7.87 -3.20
C ASN A 80 10.85 8.43 -4.48
N GLY A 81 10.16 8.32 -5.61
CA GLY A 81 10.65 8.83 -6.89
C GLY A 81 11.72 7.97 -7.56
N ASN A 82 12.07 6.82 -6.98
CA ASN A 82 13.00 5.89 -7.59
C ASN A 82 12.35 5.16 -8.77
N PRO A 83 13.14 4.57 -9.68
CA PRO A 83 12.55 3.81 -10.77
C PRO A 83 11.68 2.66 -10.30
N PRO A 84 10.57 2.34 -11.01
CA PRO A 84 9.75 1.19 -10.67
C PRO A 84 10.54 -0.11 -10.71
N GLN A 85 10.22 -1.03 -9.79
CA GLN A 85 10.82 -2.35 -9.72
C GLN A 85 9.72 -3.40 -9.56
N THR A 86 9.96 -4.58 -10.12
CA THR A 86 9.04 -5.71 -9.99
C THR A 86 9.57 -6.67 -8.93
N TYR A 87 8.69 -7.09 -8.03
CA TYR A 87 9.02 -8.02 -6.95
C TYR A 87 8.11 -9.25 -7.04
N GLY A 88 8.69 -10.41 -6.86
CA GLY A 88 7.99 -11.69 -6.85
C GLY A 88 8.51 -12.61 -5.76
N PRO A 89 8.05 -13.86 -5.68
CA PRO A 89 8.49 -14.82 -4.66
C PRO A 89 10.02 -14.93 -4.61
N GLY A 90 10.57 -14.86 -3.40
CA GLY A 90 12.02 -14.84 -3.18
C GLY A 90 12.59 -13.44 -3.02
N ASP A 91 11.84 -12.41 -3.40
CA ASP A 91 12.20 -11.02 -3.17
C ASP A 91 11.57 -10.49 -1.89
N PHE A 92 11.92 -9.27 -1.54
CA PHE A 92 11.24 -8.48 -0.51
C PHE A 92 11.48 -7.01 -0.81
N TRP A 93 10.68 -6.15 -0.19
CA TRP A 93 11.01 -4.72 -0.18
C TRP A 93 10.75 -4.12 1.19
N TYR A 94 11.45 -3.02 1.44
CA TYR A 94 11.39 -2.30 2.69
C TYR A 94 10.91 -0.87 2.45
N GLU A 95 9.97 -0.43 3.28
CA GLU A 95 9.49 0.95 3.29
C GLU A 95 9.76 1.56 4.67
N ALA A 96 10.68 2.52 4.72
CA ALA A 96 10.97 3.24 5.95
C ALA A 96 9.75 4.09 6.39
N PRO A 97 9.68 4.51 7.65
CA PRO A 97 8.65 5.45 8.08
C PRO A 97 8.62 6.68 7.17
N GLY A 98 7.42 7.06 6.70
CA GLY A 98 7.26 8.17 5.78
C GLY A 98 7.49 7.84 4.30
N CYS A 99 7.83 6.63 3.96
CA CYS A 99 8.02 6.21 2.57
C CYS A 99 6.77 6.56 1.75
N HIS A 100 7.00 7.16 0.58
CA HIS A 100 5.95 7.48 -0.37
C HIS A 100 5.86 6.36 -1.41
N HIS A 101 4.85 5.51 -1.28
CA HIS A 101 4.62 4.39 -2.19
C HIS A 101 3.74 4.88 -3.34
N GLN A 102 4.41 5.30 -4.40
CA GLN A 102 3.76 6.00 -5.52
C GLN A 102 3.07 5.06 -6.47
N ARG A 103 3.61 3.87 -6.67
CA ARG A 103 3.04 2.85 -7.53
C ARG A 103 3.07 1.51 -6.83
N SER A 104 1.92 0.84 -6.79
CA SER A 104 1.75 -0.48 -6.20
C SER A 104 0.68 -1.18 -7.03
N GLU A 105 1.10 -2.01 -7.99
CA GLU A 105 0.20 -2.57 -8.99
C GLU A 105 0.55 -4.01 -9.28
N ASN A 106 -0.46 -4.79 -9.68
CA ASN A 106 -0.19 -6.11 -10.22
C ASN A 106 0.56 -5.95 -11.55
N VAL A 107 1.36 -6.95 -11.89
CA VAL A 107 2.01 -6.96 -13.22
C VAL A 107 0.95 -7.11 -14.31
N GLU A 108 1.21 -6.51 -15.46
CA GLU A 108 0.31 -6.61 -16.60
C GLU A 108 0.18 -8.06 -17.06
N GLY A 109 -1.05 -8.51 -17.28
CA GLY A 109 -1.32 -9.89 -17.69
C GLY A 109 -1.13 -10.93 -16.60
N GLY A 110 -0.79 -10.51 -15.39
CA GLY A 110 -0.62 -11.42 -14.27
C GLY A 110 -1.95 -11.85 -13.68
N GLY A 111 -1.93 -13.01 -13.01
CA GLY A 111 -3.04 -13.43 -12.17
C GLY A 111 -2.97 -12.71 -10.83
N GLU A 112 -3.77 -13.17 -9.88
CA GLU A 112 -3.76 -12.64 -8.52
C GLU A 112 -2.35 -12.69 -7.92
N ALA A 113 -1.94 -11.62 -7.24
CA ALA A 113 -0.64 -11.55 -6.56
C ALA A 113 -0.87 -11.44 -5.06
N LYS A 114 -0.06 -12.14 -4.28
CA LYS A 114 -0.14 -12.11 -2.81
C LYS A 114 1.20 -11.83 -2.20
N PHE A 115 1.18 -11.02 -1.13
CA PHE A 115 2.39 -10.79 -0.33
C PHE A 115 2.01 -10.54 1.13
N PHE A 116 2.92 -10.91 2.03
CA PHE A 116 2.79 -10.50 3.43
C PHE A 116 3.30 -9.06 3.57
N ALA A 117 2.61 -8.28 4.35
CA ALA A 117 3.08 -6.96 4.76
C ALA A 117 3.20 -6.97 6.29
N VAL A 118 4.43 -6.79 6.76
CA VAL A 118 4.72 -6.64 8.18
C VAL A 118 4.81 -5.15 8.46
N LEU A 119 3.89 -4.64 9.25
CA LEU A 119 3.83 -3.21 9.56
C LEU A 119 4.20 -3.00 11.02
N ILE A 120 5.15 -2.10 11.26
CA ILE A 120 5.55 -1.71 12.61
C ILE A 120 5.18 -0.24 12.78
N VAL A 121 4.21 0.02 13.65
CA VAL A 121 3.58 1.32 13.76
C VAL A 121 3.46 1.73 15.24
N ASP A 122 3.39 3.03 15.49
CA ASP A 122 3.14 3.52 16.84
C ASP A 122 1.77 3.05 17.33
N ASP A 123 1.70 2.63 18.60
CA ASP A 123 0.46 2.15 19.20
C ASP A 123 -0.68 3.15 19.00
N GLU A 124 -0.42 4.43 19.21
CA GLU A 124 -1.44 5.47 19.13
C GLU A 124 -2.02 5.66 17.72
N THR A 125 -1.25 5.33 16.67
CA THR A 125 -1.74 5.44 15.29
C THR A 125 -2.90 4.49 15.03
N VAL A 126 -2.88 3.32 15.63
CA VAL A 126 -3.88 2.27 15.42
C VAL A 126 -4.75 2.04 16.65
N GLU A 127 -4.68 2.94 17.61
CA GLU A 127 -5.46 2.86 18.85
C GLU A 127 -6.95 2.72 18.57
N GLY A 128 -7.62 1.91 19.37
CA GLY A 128 -9.05 1.67 19.18
C GLY A 128 -9.42 0.80 17.99
N GLY A 129 -8.44 0.12 17.38
CA GLY A 129 -8.69 -0.73 16.21
C GLY A 129 -8.74 0.03 14.90
N ASN A 130 -8.15 1.22 14.85
CA ASN A 130 -8.12 2.06 13.65
C ASN A 130 -7.03 1.58 12.68
N TRP A 131 -7.13 0.35 12.24
CA TRP A 131 -6.14 -0.30 11.36
C TRP A 131 -6.01 0.39 10.00
N GLY A 132 -7.05 1.06 9.53
CA GLY A 132 -7.02 1.82 8.28
C GLY A 132 -6.01 2.95 8.27
N ASN A 133 -5.56 3.40 9.44
CA ASN A 133 -4.58 4.49 9.55
C ASN A 133 -3.18 4.09 9.05
N VAL A 134 -2.92 2.81 8.79
CA VAL A 134 -1.65 2.38 8.21
C VAL A 134 -1.60 2.56 6.69
N LEU A 135 -2.69 3.01 6.08
CA LEU A 135 -2.71 3.34 4.65
C LEU A 135 -3.39 4.68 4.47
N VAL A 136 -2.59 5.69 4.16
CA VAL A 136 -3.04 7.07 4.02
C VAL A 136 -2.82 7.50 2.57
N LEU A 137 -3.90 7.65 1.83
CA LEU A 137 -3.85 8.06 0.44
C LEU A 137 -3.35 9.51 0.34
N ASP A 138 -2.67 9.82 -0.75
CA ASP A 138 -2.19 11.18 -1.00
C ASP A 138 -3.37 12.16 -1.07
N LYS A 139 -3.12 13.40 -0.70
CA LYS A 139 -4.14 14.45 -0.76
C LYS A 139 -4.65 14.68 -2.18
N GLU A 140 -3.80 14.51 -3.17
CA GLU A 140 -4.17 14.63 -4.58
C GLU A 140 -5.22 13.58 -4.97
N VAL A 141 -5.16 12.38 -4.38
CA VAL A 141 -6.16 11.34 -4.58
C VAL A 141 -7.51 11.80 -4.07
N GLU A 142 -7.55 12.29 -2.83
CA GLU A 142 -8.78 12.79 -2.22
C GLU A 142 -9.32 14.03 -2.94
N ALA A 143 -8.42 14.91 -3.39
CA ALA A 143 -8.80 16.10 -4.14
C ALA A 143 -9.48 15.76 -5.48
N GLY A 144 -9.11 14.63 -6.09
CA GLY A 144 -9.72 14.15 -7.31
C GLY A 144 -11.22 13.93 -7.19
N GLU A 145 -11.70 13.55 -6.02
CA GLU A 145 -13.13 13.37 -5.76
C GLU A 145 -13.91 14.66 -5.99
N LYS A 146 -13.40 15.78 -5.48
CA LYS A 146 -14.08 17.07 -5.57
C LYS A 146 -14.24 17.52 -7.01
N VAL A 147 -13.31 17.16 -7.86
CA VAL A 147 -13.34 17.47 -9.29
C VAL A 147 -14.28 16.51 -10.02
N ALA A 148 -14.19 15.22 -9.71
CA ALA A 148 -14.98 14.17 -10.36
C ALA A 148 -16.47 14.23 -10.00
N SER A 149 -16.80 14.73 -8.81
CA SER A 149 -18.20 14.79 -8.37
C SER A 149 -18.95 16.02 -8.85
N LYS A 150 -18.31 16.87 -9.61
CA LYS A 150 -18.95 17.97 -10.30
C LYS A 150 -19.53 17.52 -11.63
#